data_8513855bef364c44ec3d2d319f7af7cf
#
_entry.id   8513855bef364c44ec3d2d319f7af7cf
#
_cell.length_a   1.000
_cell.length_b   1.000
_cell.length_c   1.000
_cell.angle_alpha   90.00
_cell.angle_beta   90.00
_cell.angle_gamma   90.00
#
_symmetry.space_group_name_H-M   'P 1'
#
loop_
_entity.id
_entity.type
_entity.pdbx_description
1 polymer ?
#
loop_
_entity_poly.entity_id
_entity_poly.type
_entity_poly.pdbx_seq_one_letter_code
_entity_poly.pdbx_strand_id
1 'polypeptide(L)'
;MDISMKKWKIAGLFAMALMMSVTPIQAFATSPEFAYTAEKWASLQDNKLEYGEIADLIHEYNTTVRQNELDYQKYKGKTSTDIAKEYYDSAAEVTERINYPEDDSANYANQLSSALNSEISADNLMEQGDSNVDDGEIKRLGYEQAEKSLVQQAQKLMISYYSGKASLDTLEDAVTQAETAYTQAQTKKAAGMALQSDVDTAAESVTTAKASLQSAKSSLEQTRQQLVIMLGWNYNDSVEFGTLPEVDTSAVSSINVTSDIQTAITNNYSIKITERRLANSQSENNRATYTNILTNQKDTVSTNVKNAYNSLVLAKDSYEQAKTSYELAEKERAAAELRLSAGTITKKTYAKQESACLSAKTSIESAKLSFLTAKISYDWAVAGLASAS
;
A
#
# COMPACT_ATOMS: atom_id res chain seq x y z
N MET A 1 2.27 30.10 -73.02
CA MET A 1 3.75 30.11 -73.14
C MET A 1 4.25 29.32 -71.94
N ASP A 2 4.31 28.00 -72.06
CA ASP A 2 5.42 27.21 -72.54
C ASP A 2 6.64 27.36 -71.68
N ILE A 3 7.16 26.40 -71.08
CA ILE A 3 7.82 25.13 -71.33
C ILE A 3 8.53 24.79 -70.05
N SER A 4 8.78 23.70 -69.49
CA SER A 4 8.84 22.29 -69.92
C SER A 4 9.57 21.53 -68.77
N MET A 5 9.10 20.34 -68.59
CA MET A 5 9.76 19.29 -67.85
C MET A 5 11.25 19.11 -68.16
N LYS A 6 12.02 18.73 -67.12
CA LYS A 6 12.99 17.64 -67.32
C LYS A 6 13.27 16.83 -66.10
N LYS A 7 12.92 15.59 -66.17
CA LYS A 7 13.36 14.49 -65.30
C LYS A 7 14.87 14.33 -65.42
N TRP A 8 15.55 13.98 -64.31
CA TRP A 8 16.63 13.01 -64.41
C TRP A 8 16.78 12.23 -63.10
N LYS A 9 16.79 10.93 -63.29
CA LYS A 9 17.10 9.90 -62.30
C LYS A 9 18.60 9.88 -62.06
N ILE A 10 19.01 9.36 -60.91
CA ILE A 10 20.05 8.33 -60.62
C ILE A 10 20.32 8.44 -59.12
N ALA A 11 19.85 7.50 -58.36
CA ALA A 11 20.51 6.33 -57.74
C ALA A 11 21.85 6.65 -57.06
N GLY A 12 21.85 6.52 -55.76
CA GLY A 12 23.03 6.52 -54.92
C GLY A 12 22.64 6.12 -53.53
N LEU A 13 22.57 4.82 -53.23
CA LEU A 13 22.51 4.26 -51.89
C LEU A 13 23.66 4.82 -51.04
N PHE A 14 23.33 5.50 -49.95
CA PHE A 14 24.13 5.48 -48.72
C PHE A 14 23.18 5.33 -47.54
N ALA A 15 22.94 4.09 -47.16
CA ALA A 15 22.38 3.74 -45.89
C ALA A 15 23.44 4.06 -44.84
N MET A 16 23.42 5.28 -44.30
CA MET A 16 24.11 5.60 -43.08
C MET A 16 23.18 5.19 -41.93
N ALA A 17 23.36 3.96 -41.47
CA ALA A 17 22.81 3.52 -40.19
C ALA A 17 23.42 4.41 -39.09
N LEU A 18 22.67 5.47 -38.72
CA LEU A 18 22.89 6.16 -37.45
C LEU A 18 22.51 5.16 -36.37
N MET A 19 23.47 4.38 -35.88
CA MET A 19 23.40 3.77 -34.56
C MET A 19 23.38 4.94 -33.59
N MET A 20 22.17 5.39 -33.22
CA MET A 20 21.99 6.06 -31.95
C MET A 20 22.32 5.02 -30.91
N SER A 21 23.55 5.06 -30.41
CA SER A 21 23.89 4.49 -29.13
C SER A 21 23.03 5.25 -28.12
N VAL A 22 21.89 4.67 -27.77
CA VAL A 22 21.17 5.02 -26.56
C VAL A 22 22.12 4.61 -25.42
N THR A 23 23.01 5.51 -25.05
CA THR A 23 23.66 5.39 -23.75
C THR A 23 22.53 5.42 -22.73
N PRO A 24 22.37 4.37 -21.91
CA PRO A 24 21.43 4.47 -20.80
C PRO A 24 21.89 5.68 -19.98
N ILE A 25 21.03 6.67 -19.86
CA ILE A 25 21.20 7.73 -18.87
C ILE A 25 21.15 6.98 -17.56
N GLN A 26 22.30 6.71 -16.97
CA GLN A 26 22.38 6.24 -15.60
C GLN A 26 21.80 7.38 -14.77
N ALA A 27 20.54 7.23 -14.39
CA ALA A 27 19.98 8.00 -13.32
C ALA A 27 20.78 7.65 -12.07
N PHE A 28 21.73 8.49 -11.72
CA PHE A 28 22.45 8.32 -10.47
C PHE A 28 21.43 8.42 -9.35
N ALA A 29 21.26 7.30 -8.63
CA ALA A 29 20.50 7.28 -7.40
C ALA A 29 21.03 8.40 -6.50
N THR A 30 20.20 9.36 -6.17
CA THR A 30 20.60 10.56 -5.40
C THR A 30 20.74 10.25 -3.91
N SER A 31 20.33 9.07 -3.46
CA SER A 31 20.47 8.62 -2.08
C SER A 31 21.57 7.56 -1.96
N PRO A 32 22.55 7.72 -1.03
CA PRO A 32 23.56 6.70 -0.75
C PRO A 32 22.98 5.36 -0.25
N GLU A 33 21.76 5.37 0.28
CA GLU A 33 21.06 4.18 0.77
C GLU A 33 20.64 3.24 -0.38
N PHE A 34 20.53 3.77 -1.60
CA PHE A 34 20.08 3.05 -2.79
C PHE A 34 21.15 2.96 -3.88
N ALA A 35 22.42 2.85 -3.48
CA ALA A 35 23.50 2.51 -4.41
C ALA A 35 23.46 1.00 -4.71
N TYR A 36 22.68 0.61 -5.71
CA TYR A 36 22.49 -0.79 -6.07
C TYR A 36 23.69 -1.37 -6.83
N THR A 37 23.97 -2.67 -6.57
CA THR A 37 24.84 -3.47 -7.43
C THR A 37 24.14 -3.81 -8.75
N ALA A 38 24.91 -4.25 -9.75
CA ALA A 38 24.35 -4.65 -11.06
C ALA A 38 23.35 -5.82 -10.91
N GLU A 39 23.64 -6.77 -9.99
CA GLU A 39 22.74 -7.88 -9.70
C GLU A 39 21.43 -7.40 -9.11
N LYS A 40 21.48 -6.45 -8.17
CA LYS A 40 20.26 -5.88 -7.56
C LYS A 40 19.44 -5.11 -8.60
N TRP A 41 20.07 -4.32 -9.48
CA TRP A 41 19.37 -3.68 -10.58
C TRP A 41 18.69 -4.68 -11.51
N ALA A 42 19.36 -5.81 -11.81
CA ALA A 42 18.76 -6.86 -12.64
C ALA A 42 17.53 -7.49 -11.98
N SER A 43 17.57 -7.71 -10.64
CA SER A 43 16.43 -8.25 -9.90
C SER A 43 15.25 -7.27 -9.83
N LEU A 44 15.51 -5.96 -9.72
CA LEU A 44 14.43 -4.95 -9.72
C LEU A 44 13.78 -4.75 -11.10
N GLN A 45 14.39 -5.25 -12.16
CA GLN A 45 13.91 -5.10 -13.54
C GLN A 45 13.35 -6.40 -14.12
N ASP A 46 13.37 -7.49 -13.37
CA ASP A 46 12.73 -8.74 -13.79
C ASP A 46 11.21 -8.72 -13.55
N ASN A 47 10.52 -9.77 -13.94
CA ASN A 47 9.07 -9.90 -13.74
C ASN A 47 8.72 -10.65 -12.44
N LYS A 48 9.60 -10.62 -11.43
CA LYS A 48 9.40 -11.29 -10.16
C LYS A 48 9.41 -10.28 -9.02
N LEU A 49 8.45 -10.40 -8.12
CA LEU A 49 8.37 -9.59 -6.92
C LEU A 49 8.81 -10.39 -5.71
N GLU A 50 9.99 -10.15 -5.21
CA GLU A 50 10.41 -10.66 -3.90
C GLU A 50 9.99 -9.69 -2.78
N TYR A 51 9.59 -10.24 -1.62
CA TYR A 51 9.15 -9.42 -0.49
C TYR A 51 10.22 -8.41 -0.03
N GLY A 52 11.49 -8.79 -0.08
CA GLY A 52 12.60 -7.92 0.29
C GLY A 52 12.90 -6.78 -0.69
N GLU A 53 12.30 -6.79 -1.87
CA GLU A 53 12.51 -5.77 -2.91
C GLU A 53 11.44 -4.68 -2.92
N ILE A 54 10.37 -4.86 -2.13
CA ILE A 54 9.25 -3.92 -2.10
C ILE A 54 9.71 -2.48 -1.80
N ALA A 55 10.64 -2.30 -0.86
CA ALA A 55 11.14 -0.98 -0.49
C ALA A 55 11.89 -0.32 -1.66
N ASP A 56 12.74 -1.08 -2.33
CA ASP A 56 13.56 -0.60 -3.45
C ASP A 56 12.68 -0.30 -4.67
N LEU A 57 11.70 -1.16 -4.96
CA LEU A 57 10.73 -0.95 -6.05
C LEU A 57 9.86 0.29 -5.81
N ILE A 58 9.40 0.51 -4.59
CA ILE A 58 8.66 1.73 -4.22
C ILE A 58 9.55 2.96 -4.43
N HIS A 59 10.78 2.92 -3.95
CA HIS A 59 11.72 4.02 -4.10
C HIS A 59 11.95 4.40 -5.57
N GLU A 60 12.26 3.41 -6.40
CA GLU A 60 12.68 3.63 -7.80
C GLU A 60 11.52 3.90 -8.76
N TYR A 61 10.39 3.22 -8.56
CA TYR A 61 9.36 3.18 -9.59
C TYR A 61 8.00 3.76 -9.17
N ASN A 62 7.76 3.99 -7.86
CA ASN A 62 6.49 4.56 -7.44
C ASN A 62 6.36 6.02 -7.89
N THR A 63 5.30 6.33 -8.62
CA THR A 63 5.08 7.66 -9.20
C THR A 63 4.98 8.76 -8.15
N THR A 64 4.38 8.48 -6.98
CA THR A 64 4.25 9.44 -5.87
C THR A 64 5.61 9.74 -5.26
N VAL A 65 6.46 8.71 -5.04
CA VAL A 65 7.80 8.90 -4.50
C VAL A 65 8.66 9.72 -5.47
N ARG A 66 8.65 9.40 -6.74
CA ARG A 66 9.37 10.15 -7.78
C ARG A 66 8.91 11.61 -7.87
N GLN A 67 7.59 11.84 -7.77
CA GLN A 67 7.06 13.20 -7.75
C GLN A 67 7.52 13.96 -6.49
N ASN A 68 7.48 13.32 -5.33
CA ASN A 68 7.96 13.88 -4.07
C ASN A 68 9.46 14.25 -4.14
N GLU A 69 10.28 13.42 -4.79
CA GLU A 69 11.70 13.71 -5.00
C GLU A 69 11.89 14.96 -5.87
N LEU A 70 11.17 15.06 -6.99
CA LEU A 70 11.20 16.24 -7.84
C LEU A 70 10.74 17.50 -7.10
N ASP A 71 9.69 17.39 -6.31
CA ASP A 71 9.19 18.51 -5.50
C ASP A 71 10.18 18.90 -4.39
N TYR A 72 10.86 17.90 -3.79
CA TYR A 72 11.88 18.18 -2.78
C TYR A 72 13.05 19.00 -3.33
N GLN A 73 13.42 18.84 -4.60
CA GLN A 73 14.49 19.65 -5.20
C GLN A 73 14.21 21.16 -5.10
N LYS A 74 12.93 21.58 -5.06
CA LYS A 74 12.53 22.99 -4.89
C LYS A 74 12.78 23.51 -3.48
N TYR A 75 12.79 22.62 -2.48
CA TYR A 75 12.91 22.98 -1.06
C TYR A 75 14.27 22.63 -0.45
N LYS A 76 15.08 21.85 -1.17
CA LYS A 76 16.39 21.39 -0.69
C LYS A 76 17.27 22.54 -0.24
N GLY A 77 17.65 22.53 1.04
CA GLY A 77 18.51 23.53 1.64
C GLY A 77 17.81 24.84 2.02
N LYS A 78 16.52 25.02 1.73
CA LYS A 78 15.78 26.23 2.13
C LYS A 78 15.50 26.23 3.62
N THR A 79 15.76 27.38 4.25
CA THR A 79 15.34 27.67 5.63
C THR A 79 13.87 28.08 5.67
N SER A 80 13.29 28.16 6.86
CA SER A 80 11.94 28.71 7.05
C SER A 80 11.82 30.16 6.59
N THR A 81 12.90 30.94 6.73
CA THR A 81 12.98 32.32 6.26
C THR A 81 12.99 32.40 4.72
N ASP A 82 13.68 31.47 4.05
CA ASP A 82 13.69 31.42 2.58
C ASP A 82 12.29 31.12 2.03
N ILE A 83 11.57 30.19 2.67
CA ILE A 83 10.18 29.87 2.29
C ILE A 83 9.24 31.02 2.61
N ALA A 84 9.39 31.68 3.77
CA ALA A 84 8.62 32.87 4.12
C ALA A 84 8.80 33.97 3.09
N LYS A 85 10.05 34.18 2.62
CA LYS A 85 10.36 35.17 1.58
C LYS A 85 9.61 34.88 0.28
N GLU A 86 9.44 33.62 -0.12
CA GLU A 86 8.66 33.26 -1.33
C GLU A 86 7.18 33.68 -1.21
N TYR A 87 6.61 33.61 0.00
CA TYR A 87 5.26 34.13 0.25
C TYR A 87 5.22 35.65 0.14
N TYR A 88 6.20 36.37 0.69
CA TYR A 88 6.26 37.83 0.57
C TYR A 88 6.50 38.28 -0.87
N ASP A 89 7.37 37.61 -1.62
CA ASP A 89 7.60 37.91 -3.04
C ASP A 89 6.30 37.68 -3.84
N SER A 90 5.57 36.59 -3.56
CA SER A 90 4.26 36.33 -4.18
C SER A 90 3.21 37.36 -3.79
N ALA A 91 3.18 37.83 -2.53
CA ALA A 91 2.29 38.90 -2.08
C ALA A 91 2.58 40.21 -2.81
N ALA A 92 3.86 40.57 -2.96
CA ALA A 92 4.28 41.71 -3.70
C ALA A 92 3.84 41.69 -5.17
N GLU A 93 4.02 40.55 -5.85
CA GLU A 93 3.54 40.32 -7.23
C GLU A 93 2.02 40.50 -7.37
N VAL A 94 1.23 40.01 -6.40
CA VAL A 94 -0.22 40.19 -6.40
C VAL A 94 -0.54 41.68 -6.21
N THR A 95 0.10 42.33 -5.25
CA THR A 95 -0.10 43.75 -4.94
C THR A 95 0.23 44.65 -6.15
N GLU A 96 1.31 44.40 -6.87
CA GLU A 96 1.68 45.15 -8.09
C GLU A 96 0.64 45.06 -9.22
N ARG A 97 -0.13 43.99 -9.23
CA ARG A 97 -1.19 43.74 -10.23
C ARG A 97 -2.54 44.33 -9.84
N ILE A 98 -2.70 44.86 -8.61
CA ILE A 98 -3.95 45.44 -8.16
C ILE A 98 -4.18 46.76 -8.92
N ASN A 99 -5.29 46.82 -9.64
CA ASN A 99 -5.71 48.03 -10.31
C ASN A 99 -7.06 48.48 -9.75
N TYR A 100 -7.06 49.61 -9.04
CA TYR A 100 -8.28 50.17 -8.51
C TYR A 100 -9.04 50.94 -9.62
N PRO A 101 -10.33 50.74 -9.79
CA PRO A 101 -11.11 51.45 -10.80
C PRO A 101 -11.24 52.95 -10.44
N GLU A 102 -11.30 53.81 -11.45
CA GLU A 102 -11.75 55.17 -11.30
C GLU A 102 -13.26 55.26 -11.03
N ASP A 103 -13.72 56.26 -10.30
CA ASP A 103 -15.11 56.38 -9.80
C ASP A 103 -16.19 56.38 -10.90
N ASP A 104 -15.82 56.72 -12.14
CA ASP A 104 -16.71 56.79 -13.31
C ASP A 104 -16.57 55.61 -14.26
N SER A 105 -15.79 54.60 -13.87
CA SER A 105 -15.54 53.43 -14.73
C SER A 105 -16.78 52.55 -14.91
N ALA A 106 -17.00 52.09 -16.14
CA ALA A 106 -18.00 51.06 -16.40
C ALA A 106 -17.69 49.80 -15.58
N ASN A 107 -18.67 49.24 -14.87
CA ASN A 107 -18.51 48.11 -13.97
C ASN A 107 -17.65 48.36 -12.70
N TYR A 108 -17.63 49.61 -12.21
CA TYR A 108 -16.90 50.03 -11.01
C TYR A 108 -16.97 49.01 -9.84
N ALA A 109 -18.21 48.61 -9.48
CA ALA A 109 -18.41 47.68 -8.36
C ALA A 109 -17.74 46.31 -8.55
N ASN A 110 -17.74 45.78 -9.77
CA ASN A 110 -17.08 44.50 -10.07
C ASN A 110 -15.55 44.63 -10.08
N GLN A 111 -15.03 45.73 -10.62
CA GLN A 111 -13.59 46.02 -10.67
C GLN A 111 -13.04 46.27 -9.26
N LEU A 112 -13.78 47.05 -8.45
CA LEU A 112 -13.43 47.28 -7.05
C LEU A 112 -13.47 46.00 -6.24
N SER A 113 -14.49 45.16 -6.42
CA SER A 113 -14.54 43.83 -5.77
C SER A 113 -13.38 42.95 -6.15
N SER A 114 -12.96 42.98 -7.41
CA SER A 114 -11.77 42.23 -7.89
C SER A 114 -10.49 42.75 -7.26
N ALA A 115 -10.30 44.07 -7.17
CA ALA A 115 -9.14 44.68 -6.55
C ALA A 115 -9.04 44.33 -5.06
N LEU A 116 -10.16 44.45 -4.32
CA LEU A 116 -10.23 44.11 -2.90
C LEU A 116 -9.98 42.60 -2.65
N ASN A 117 -10.48 41.71 -3.50
CA ASN A 117 -10.20 40.28 -3.41
C ASN A 117 -8.70 39.98 -3.65
N SER A 118 -8.04 40.74 -4.54
CA SER A 118 -6.58 40.60 -4.75
C SER A 118 -5.80 41.13 -3.55
N GLU A 119 -6.24 42.23 -2.93
CA GLU A 119 -5.64 42.75 -1.69
C GLU A 119 -5.74 41.72 -0.55
N ILE A 120 -6.93 41.16 -0.31
CA ILE A 120 -7.12 40.08 0.67
C ILE A 120 -6.20 38.87 0.36
N SER A 121 -6.01 38.56 -0.92
CA SER A 121 -5.12 37.47 -1.32
C SER A 121 -3.65 37.78 -1.02
N ALA A 122 -3.21 39.03 -1.24
CA ALA A 122 -1.87 39.49 -0.89
C ALA A 122 -1.65 39.46 0.64
N ASP A 123 -2.62 39.96 1.41
CA ASP A 123 -2.57 39.93 2.88
C ASP A 123 -2.49 38.50 3.43
N ASN A 124 -3.27 37.58 2.87
CA ASN A 124 -3.21 36.15 3.23
C ASN A 124 -1.83 35.54 2.93
N LEU A 125 -1.19 35.91 1.85
CA LEU A 125 0.18 35.48 1.53
C LEU A 125 1.18 36.07 2.52
N MET A 126 1.05 37.32 2.92
CA MET A 126 1.90 37.94 3.96
C MET A 126 1.73 37.22 5.30
N GLU A 127 0.49 36.95 5.71
CA GLU A 127 0.22 36.18 6.95
C GLU A 127 0.81 34.75 6.89
N GLN A 128 0.75 34.08 5.73
CA GLN A 128 1.41 32.79 5.53
C GLN A 128 2.95 32.91 5.67
N GLY A 129 3.55 33.96 5.16
CA GLY A 129 4.96 34.28 5.36
C GLY A 129 5.32 34.49 6.83
N ASP A 130 4.55 35.32 7.54
CA ASP A 130 4.76 35.64 8.97
C ASP A 130 4.61 34.41 9.87
N SER A 131 3.67 33.53 9.54
CA SER A 131 3.39 32.30 10.31
C SER A 131 4.22 31.10 9.87
N ASN A 132 5.01 31.20 8.81
CA ASN A 132 5.74 30.07 8.26
C ASN A 132 6.82 29.55 9.22
N VAL A 133 6.73 28.26 9.53
CA VAL A 133 7.72 27.52 10.31
C VAL A 133 8.29 26.33 9.54
N ASP A 134 7.77 26.07 8.35
CA ASP A 134 8.22 24.97 7.52
C ASP A 134 9.51 25.32 6.78
N ASP A 135 10.41 24.36 6.70
CA ASP A 135 11.67 24.44 5.96
C ASP A 135 11.88 23.19 5.08
N GLY A 136 12.98 23.15 4.35
CA GLY A 136 13.31 22.03 3.47
C GLY A 136 13.45 20.70 4.20
N GLU A 137 13.87 20.70 5.45
CA GLU A 137 13.98 19.49 6.27
C GLU A 137 12.61 18.91 6.63
N ILE A 138 11.64 19.76 6.97
CA ILE A 138 10.26 19.34 7.21
C ILE A 138 9.65 18.70 5.96
N LYS A 139 9.92 19.29 4.79
CA LYS A 139 9.47 18.71 3.50
C LYS A 139 10.11 17.33 3.27
N ARG A 140 11.41 17.19 3.51
CA ARG A 140 12.14 15.92 3.40
C ARG A 140 11.53 14.84 4.31
N LEU A 141 11.32 15.16 5.59
CA LEU A 141 10.72 14.24 6.55
C LEU A 141 9.30 13.81 6.13
N GLY A 142 8.51 14.74 5.58
CA GLY A 142 7.17 14.43 5.08
C GLY A 142 7.20 13.48 3.87
N TYR A 143 8.12 13.67 2.95
CA TYR A 143 8.29 12.79 1.79
C TYR A 143 8.82 11.41 2.18
N GLU A 144 9.77 11.32 3.09
CA GLU A 144 10.24 10.04 3.64
C GLU A 144 9.12 9.29 4.37
N GLN A 145 8.31 9.98 5.17
CA GLN A 145 7.15 9.38 5.81
C GLN A 145 6.18 8.81 4.79
N ALA A 146 5.90 9.54 3.71
CA ALA A 146 5.03 9.09 2.63
C ALA A 146 5.58 7.84 1.94
N GLU A 147 6.87 7.81 1.61
CA GLU A 147 7.54 6.65 1.02
C GLU A 147 7.47 5.42 1.93
N LYS A 148 7.86 5.55 3.21
CA LYS A 148 7.80 4.44 4.17
C LYS A 148 6.37 3.93 4.38
N SER A 149 5.37 4.82 4.34
CA SER A 149 3.95 4.44 4.38
C SER A 149 3.53 3.63 3.16
N LEU A 150 4.01 3.99 1.96
CA LEU A 150 3.77 3.23 0.72
C LEU A 150 4.42 1.84 0.78
N VAL A 151 5.64 1.73 1.31
CA VAL A 151 6.30 0.43 1.53
C VAL A 151 5.46 -0.45 2.46
N GLN A 152 5.01 0.07 3.60
CA GLN A 152 4.14 -0.65 4.52
C GLN A 152 2.84 -1.12 3.85
N GLN A 153 2.22 -0.24 3.05
CA GLN A 153 0.99 -0.57 2.31
C GLN A 153 1.23 -1.69 1.29
N ALA A 154 2.33 -1.63 0.52
CA ALA A 154 2.68 -2.65 -0.45
C ALA A 154 2.95 -4.01 0.22
N GLN A 155 3.66 -4.03 1.36
CA GLN A 155 3.86 -5.24 2.15
C GLN A 155 2.54 -5.85 2.61
N LYS A 156 1.61 -5.02 3.12
CA LYS A 156 0.27 -5.48 3.52
C LYS A 156 -0.57 -5.96 2.34
N LEU A 157 -0.46 -5.32 1.16
CA LEU A 157 -1.14 -5.78 -0.05
C LEU A 157 -0.62 -7.14 -0.51
N MET A 158 0.69 -7.38 -0.45
CA MET A 158 1.27 -8.70 -0.76
C MET A 158 0.74 -9.79 0.19
N ILE A 159 0.64 -9.49 1.50
CA ILE A 159 0.02 -10.43 2.46
C ILE A 159 -1.45 -10.65 2.14
N SER A 160 -2.20 -9.58 1.81
CA SER A 160 -3.61 -9.68 1.44
C SER A 160 -3.83 -10.53 0.18
N TYR A 161 -2.93 -10.44 -0.80
CA TYR A 161 -2.94 -11.31 -1.96
C TYR A 161 -2.83 -12.79 -1.56
N TYR A 162 -1.86 -13.14 -0.69
CA TYR A 162 -1.71 -14.52 -0.21
C TYR A 162 -2.88 -14.97 0.65
N SER A 163 -3.51 -14.07 1.41
CA SER A 163 -4.74 -14.36 2.16
C SER A 163 -5.90 -14.69 1.22
N GLY A 164 -6.10 -13.90 0.17
CA GLY A 164 -7.09 -14.18 -0.87
C GLY A 164 -6.82 -15.52 -1.57
N LYS A 165 -5.54 -15.78 -1.91
CA LYS A 165 -5.14 -17.05 -2.54
C LYS A 165 -5.41 -18.27 -1.64
N ALA A 166 -5.10 -18.19 -0.35
CA ALA A 166 -5.33 -19.27 0.60
C ALA A 166 -6.82 -19.61 0.79
N SER A 167 -7.72 -18.65 0.60
CA SER A 167 -9.16 -18.89 0.71
C SER A 167 -9.78 -19.59 -0.51
N LEU A 168 -9.12 -19.57 -1.67
CA LEU A 168 -9.67 -20.15 -2.90
C LEU A 168 -9.88 -21.66 -2.79
N ASP A 169 -8.94 -22.39 -2.19
CA ASP A 169 -9.05 -23.86 -2.03
C ASP A 169 -10.33 -24.25 -1.27
N THR A 170 -10.67 -23.50 -0.20
CA THR A 170 -11.89 -23.73 0.57
C THR A 170 -13.15 -23.38 -0.23
N LEU A 171 -13.12 -22.34 -1.04
CA LEU A 171 -14.24 -21.95 -1.90
C LEU A 171 -14.44 -22.94 -3.05
N GLU A 172 -13.38 -23.50 -3.62
CA GLU A 172 -13.43 -24.56 -4.64
C GLU A 172 -13.99 -25.87 -4.05
N ASP A 173 -13.60 -26.21 -2.82
CA ASP A 173 -14.20 -27.35 -2.10
C ASP A 173 -15.69 -27.13 -1.83
N ALA A 174 -16.10 -25.91 -1.43
CA ALA A 174 -17.51 -25.59 -1.24
C ALA A 174 -18.33 -25.72 -2.53
N VAL A 175 -17.80 -25.37 -3.69
CA VAL A 175 -18.44 -25.61 -4.99
C VAL A 175 -18.58 -27.11 -5.24
N THR A 176 -17.52 -27.90 -5.01
CA THR A 176 -17.53 -29.36 -5.19
C THR A 176 -18.56 -30.03 -4.29
N GLN A 177 -18.66 -29.60 -3.03
CA GLN A 177 -19.67 -30.09 -2.10
C GLN A 177 -21.10 -29.76 -2.55
N ALA A 178 -21.35 -28.54 -2.99
CA ALA A 178 -22.65 -28.10 -3.48
C ALA A 178 -23.06 -28.87 -4.75
N GLU A 179 -22.16 -29.13 -5.69
CA GLU A 179 -22.40 -29.92 -6.90
C GLU A 179 -22.69 -31.40 -6.54
N THR A 180 -21.96 -31.95 -5.58
CA THR A 180 -22.20 -33.29 -5.06
C THR A 180 -23.60 -33.39 -4.42
N ALA A 181 -23.97 -32.40 -3.60
CA ALA A 181 -25.29 -32.35 -2.96
C ALA A 181 -26.42 -32.23 -4.00
N TYR A 182 -26.23 -31.43 -5.05
CA TYR A 182 -27.16 -31.29 -6.16
C TYR A 182 -27.38 -32.63 -6.90
N THR A 183 -26.30 -33.32 -7.26
CA THR A 183 -26.34 -34.63 -7.91
C THR A 183 -27.06 -35.67 -7.03
N GLN A 184 -26.81 -35.65 -5.70
CA GLN A 184 -27.52 -36.52 -4.76
C GLN A 184 -29.03 -36.19 -4.67
N ALA A 185 -29.40 -34.91 -4.68
CA ALA A 185 -30.80 -34.48 -4.69
C ALA A 185 -31.53 -34.96 -5.95
N GLN A 186 -30.89 -34.82 -7.13
CA GLN A 186 -31.41 -35.33 -8.40
C GLN A 186 -31.63 -36.86 -8.36
N THR A 187 -30.65 -37.62 -7.87
CA THR A 187 -30.72 -39.08 -7.75
C THR A 187 -31.84 -39.49 -6.82
N LYS A 188 -32.00 -38.87 -5.65
CA LYS A 188 -33.07 -39.10 -4.70
C LYS A 188 -34.44 -38.78 -5.29
N LYS A 189 -34.57 -37.70 -6.04
CA LYS A 189 -35.80 -37.33 -6.74
C LYS A 189 -36.17 -38.39 -7.78
N ALA A 190 -35.21 -38.85 -8.59
CA ALA A 190 -35.42 -39.90 -9.56
C ALA A 190 -35.92 -41.23 -8.90
N ALA A 191 -35.48 -41.48 -7.67
CA ALA A 191 -35.93 -42.63 -6.85
C ALA A 191 -37.23 -42.32 -6.09
N GLY A 192 -37.88 -41.20 -6.27
CA GLY A 192 -39.09 -40.80 -5.55
C GLY A 192 -38.90 -40.43 -4.07
N MET A 193 -37.65 -40.21 -3.63
CA MET A 193 -37.26 -39.94 -2.23
C MET A 193 -36.97 -38.46 -1.93
N ALA A 194 -37.16 -37.58 -2.88
CA ALA A 194 -36.99 -36.12 -2.72
C ALA A 194 -37.95 -35.34 -3.62
N LEU A 195 -38.29 -34.13 -3.23
CA LEU A 195 -39.15 -33.21 -3.98
C LEU A 195 -38.36 -32.42 -5.02
N GLN A 196 -39.06 -31.78 -5.98
CA GLN A 196 -38.43 -30.87 -6.92
C GLN A 196 -37.79 -29.67 -6.17
N SER A 197 -38.46 -29.18 -5.13
CA SER A 197 -37.94 -28.08 -4.28
C SER A 197 -36.57 -28.40 -3.66
N ASP A 198 -36.32 -29.67 -3.33
CA ASP A 198 -35.00 -30.06 -2.77
C ASP A 198 -33.90 -29.98 -3.82
N VAL A 199 -34.24 -30.35 -5.08
CA VAL A 199 -33.32 -30.19 -6.22
C VAL A 199 -33.06 -28.72 -6.54
N ASP A 200 -34.11 -27.91 -6.51
CA ASP A 200 -33.99 -26.46 -6.79
C ASP A 200 -33.17 -25.75 -5.72
N THR A 201 -33.37 -26.05 -4.45
CA THR A 201 -32.55 -25.56 -3.32
C THR A 201 -31.06 -25.95 -3.47
N ALA A 202 -30.81 -27.19 -3.88
CA ALA A 202 -29.43 -27.64 -4.11
C ALA A 202 -28.80 -26.95 -5.33
N ALA A 203 -29.57 -26.68 -6.40
CA ALA A 203 -29.13 -25.93 -7.56
C ALA A 203 -28.80 -24.47 -7.20
N GLU A 204 -29.61 -23.83 -6.36
CA GLU A 204 -29.35 -22.50 -5.83
C GLU A 204 -28.03 -22.46 -5.02
N SER A 205 -27.79 -23.49 -4.20
CA SER A 205 -26.53 -23.61 -3.43
C SER A 205 -25.31 -23.70 -4.34
N VAL A 206 -25.37 -24.41 -5.46
CA VAL A 206 -24.28 -24.45 -6.46
C VAL A 206 -24.06 -23.07 -7.06
N THR A 207 -25.13 -22.36 -7.43
CA THR A 207 -25.05 -21.02 -8.02
C THR A 207 -24.38 -20.04 -7.05
N THR A 208 -24.80 -20.09 -5.77
CA THR A 208 -24.24 -19.24 -4.71
C THR A 208 -22.77 -19.55 -4.45
N ALA A 209 -22.38 -20.82 -4.38
CA ALA A 209 -20.97 -21.21 -4.20
C ALA A 209 -20.09 -20.75 -5.36
N LYS A 210 -20.55 -20.91 -6.61
CA LYS A 210 -19.84 -20.44 -7.81
C LYS A 210 -19.71 -18.91 -7.83
N ALA A 211 -20.77 -18.19 -7.46
CA ALA A 211 -20.73 -16.72 -7.37
C ALA A 211 -19.72 -16.26 -6.33
N SER A 212 -19.64 -16.92 -5.16
CA SER A 212 -18.67 -16.62 -4.11
C SER A 212 -17.23 -16.85 -4.58
N LEU A 213 -16.97 -17.98 -5.24
CA LEU A 213 -15.66 -18.29 -5.82
C LEU A 213 -15.25 -17.25 -6.88
N GLN A 214 -16.17 -16.88 -7.77
CA GLN A 214 -15.89 -15.87 -8.80
C GLN A 214 -15.61 -14.50 -8.20
N SER A 215 -16.35 -14.10 -7.17
CA SER A 215 -16.12 -12.84 -6.45
C SER A 215 -14.74 -12.84 -5.78
N ALA A 216 -14.35 -13.95 -5.14
CA ALA A 216 -13.02 -14.07 -4.53
C ALA A 216 -11.89 -13.99 -5.56
N LYS A 217 -12.03 -14.66 -6.71
CA LYS A 217 -11.06 -14.58 -7.83
C LYS A 217 -10.94 -13.15 -8.36
N SER A 218 -12.05 -12.43 -8.50
CA SER A 218 -12.04 -11.02 -8.93
C SER A 218 -11.36 -10.12 -7.90
N SER A 219 -11.63 -10.31 -6.61
CA SER A 219 -10.99 -9.52 -5.53
C SER A 219 -9.49 -9.81 -5.44
N LEU A 220 -9.08 -11.06 -5.63
CA LEU A 220 -7.66 -11.43 -5.67
C LEU A 220 -6.93 -10.73 -6.82
N GLU A 221 -7.54 -10.72 -8.01
CA GLU A 221 -6.96 -10.05 -9.17
C GLU A 221 -6.88 -8.52 -8.98
N GLN A 222 -7.89 -7.89 -8.35
CA GLN A 222 -7.82 -6.47 -8.00
C GLN A 222 -6.67 -6.17 -7.04
N THR A 223 -6.48 -7.02 -6.01
CA THR A 223 -5.36 -6.86 -5.06
C THR A 223 -4.02 -7.02 -5.77
N ARG A 224 -3.91 -8.00 -6.69
CA ARG A 224 -2.73 -8.19 -7.53
C ARG A 224 -2.42 -6.94 -8.34
N GLN A 225 -3.41 -6.40 -9.04
CA GLN A 225 -3.26 -5.22 -9.88
C GLN A 225 -2.87 -3.97 -9.08
N GLN A 226 -3.47 -3.77 -7.90
CA GLN A 226 -3.11 -2.66 -7.02
C GLN A 226 -1.64 -2.73 -6.60
N LEU A 227 -1.15 -3.92 -6.22
CA LEU A 227 0.24 -4.11 -5.83
C LEU A 227 1.19 -3.89 -7.01
N VAL A 228 0.88 -4.45 -8.17
CA VAL A 228 1.68 -4.32 -9.40
C VAL A 228 1.83 -2.85 -9.80
N ILE A 229 0.72 -2.10 -9.84
CA ILE A 229 0.73 -0.67 -10.16
C ILE A 229 1.52 0.15 -9.11
N MET A 230 1.34 -0.16 -7.82
CA MET A 230 2.03 0.54 -6.73
C MET A 230 3.54 0.41 -6.84
N LEU A 231 4.02 -0.72 -7.35
CA LEU A 231 5.44 -1.04 -7.52
C LEU A 231 6.02 -0.61 -8.88
N GLY A 232 5.21 0.04 -9.72
CA GLY A 232 5.65 0.66 -10.97
C GLY A 232 5.49 -0.17 -12.23
N TRP A 233 4.94 -1.39 -12.16
CA TRP A 233 4.58 -2.17 -13.35
C TRP A 233 3.25 -1.69 -13.95
N ASN A 234 2.97 -2.08 -15.20
CA ASN A 234 1.66 -1.87 -15.79
C ASN A 234 0.65 -2.90 -15.25
N TYR A 235 -0.62 -2.53 -15.21
CA TYR A 235 -1.68 -3.39 -14.63
C TYR A 235 -1.82 -4.76 -15.30
N ASN A 236 -1.42 -4.87 -16.58
CA ASN A 236 -1.45 -6.11 -17.37
C ASN A 236 -0.18 -6.95 -17.28
N ASP A 237 0.86 -6.45 -16.59
CA ASP A 237 2.13 -7.16 -16.51
C ASP A 237 1.97 -8.47 -15.72
N SER A 238 2.57 -9.52 -16.27
CA SER A 238 2.55 -10.83 -15.65
C SER A 238 3.70 -10.92 -14.64
N VAL A 239 3.46 -10.43 -13.42
CA VAL A 239 4.44 -10.46 -12.32
C VAL A 239 4.23 -11.70 -11.48
N GLU A 240 5.29 -12.46 -11.27
CA GLU A 240 5.31 -13.60 -10.35
C GLU A 240 5.61 -13.10 -8.92
N PHE A 241 4.77 -13.47 -7.96
CA PHE A 241 4.98 -13.10 -6.57
C PHE A 241 5.78 -14.18 -5.85
N GLY A 242 6.92 -13.77 -5.30
CA GLY A 242 7.80 -14.59 -4.47
C GLY A 242 7.19 -14.90 -3.09
N THR A 243 7.94 -15.58 -2.24
CA THR A 243 7.44 -16.04 -0.94
C THR A 243 7.40 -14.93 0.09
N LEU A 244 6.45 -15.02 1.03
CA LEU A 244 6.43 -14.17 2.22
C LEU A 244 7.52 -14.63 3.22
N PRO A 245 7.95 -13.73 4.12
CA PRO A 245 8.88 -14.10 5.20
C PRO A 245 8.34 -15.24 6.05
N GLU A 246 9.24 -16.06 6.57
CA GLU A 246 8.87 -17.08 7.55
C GLU A 246 8.40 -16.47 8.87
N VAL A 247 7.47 -17.16 9.53
CA VAL A 247 6.93 -16.75 10.83
C VAL A 247 7.82 -17.27 11.94
N ASP A 248 8.43 -16.33 12.68
CA ASP A 248 9.11 -16.61 13.94
C ASP A 248 8.30 -16.03 15.11
N THR A 249 7.52 -16.90 15.78
CA THR A 249 6.75 -16.51 16.96
C THR A 249 7.62 -16.36 18.22
N SER A 250 8.82 -16.95 18.25
CA SER A 250 9.73 -16.88 19.38
C SER A 250 10.29 -15.49 19.62
N ALA A 251 10.50 -14.74 18.52
CA ALA A 251 10.98 -13.36 18.57
C ALA A 251 10.05 -12.41 19.34
N VAL A 252 8.74 -12.70 19.39
CA VAL A 252 7.77 -11.87 20.14
C VAL A 252 8.07 -11.84 21.64
N SER A 253 8.57 -12.96 22.18
CA SER A 253 8.91 -13.06 23.62
C SER A 253 10.13 -12.24 24.03
N SER A 254 10.98 -11.84 23.07
CA SER A 254 12.18 -11.03 23.32
C SER A 254 11.92 -9.52 23.19
N ILE A 255 10.73 -9.10 22.77
CA ILE A 255 10.38 -7.70 22.57
C ILE A 255 10.38 -6.95 23.93
N ASN A 256 11.11 -5.83 23.99
CA ASN A 256 11.04 -4.89 25.10
C ASN A 256 10.23 -3.66 24.70
N VAL A 257 8.91 -3.72 24.94
CA VAL A 257 7.96 -2.66 24.57
C VAL A 257 8.35 -1.28 25.12
N THR A 258 8.94 -1.22 26.32
CA THR A 258 9.34 0.06 26.92
C THR A 258 10.49 0.70 26.13
N SER A 259 11.49 -0.08 25.75
CA SER A 259 12.59 0.38 24.89
C SER A 259 12.09 0.77 23.51
N ASP A 260 11.20 -0.04 22.95
CA ASP A 260 10.67 0.18 21.60
C ASP A 260 9.77 1.42 21.50
N ILE A 261 9.05 1.76 22.59
CA ILE A 261 8.31 3.03 22.68
C ILE A 261 9.26 4.23 22.58
N GLN A 262 10.41 4.20 23.30
CA GLN A 262 11.39 5.29 23.21
C GLN A 262 12.00 5.39 21.80
N THR A 263 12.29 4.25 21.20
CA THR A 263 12.76 4.17 19.81
C THR A 263 11.70 4.73 18.85
N ALA A 264 10.44 4.35 19.01
CA ALA A 264 9.33 4.84 18.21
C ALA A 264 9.15 6.35 18.31
N ILE A 265 9.21 6.92 19.51
CA ILE A 265 9.12 8.37 19.75
C ILE A 265 10.28 9.08 19.04
N THR A 266 11.50 8.57 19.17
CA THR A 266 12.69 9.15 18.54
C THR A 266 12.63 9.10 17.02
N ASN A 267 12.10 8.00 16.46
CA ASN A 267 12.02 7.80 15.01
C ASN A 267 10.81 8.47 14.36
N ASN A 268 9.76 8.79 15.13
CA ASN A 268 8.47 9.23 14.60
C ASN A 268 8.58 10.49 13.75
N TYR A 269 8.16 10.39 12.51
CA TYR A 269 8.23 11.48 11.53
C TYR A 269 7.40 12.70 11.95
N SER A 270 6.19 12.49 12.45
CA SER A 270 5.32 13.59 12.91
C SER A 270 5.92 14.34 14.12
N ILE A 271 6.54 13.60 15.04
CA ILE A 271 7.25 14.20 16.19
C ILE A 271 8.45 15.01 15.70
N LYS A 272 9.30 14.44 14.84
CA LYS A 272 10.47 15.15 14.25
C LYS A 272 10.05 16.43 13.51
N ILE A 273 8.98 16.36 12.72
CA ILE A 273 8.41 17.53 12.03
C ILE A 273 7.97 18.59 13.04
N THR A 274 7.26 18.19 14.11
CA THR A 274 6.78 19.13 15.12
C THR A 274 7.95 19.71 15.95
N GLU A 275 8.98 18.93 16.28
CA GLU A 275 10.21 19.41 16.92
C GLU A 275 10.93 20.43 16.03
N ARG A 276 10.97 20.22 14.71
CA ARG A 276 11.56 21.18 13.78
C ARG A 276 10.73 22.45 13.69
N ARG A 277 9.40 22.36 13.63
CA ARG A 277 8.50 23.52 13.68
C ARG A 277 8.66 24.31 14.96
N LEU A 278 8.79 23.63 16.10
CA LEU A 278 9.07 24.27 17.38
C LEU A 278 10.41 25.04 17.35
N ALA A 279 11.45 24.43 16.77
CA ALA A 279 12.76 25.06 16.63
C ALA A 279 12.72 26.29 15.70
N ASN A 280 11.93 26.24 14.64
CA ASN A 280 11.78 27.35 13.68
C ASN A 280 10.83 28.45 14.20
N SER A 281 10.04 28.19 15.25
CA SER A 281 9.04 29.14 15.77
C SER A 281 9.68 30.35 16.44
N GLN A 282 9.31 31.56 16.02
CA GLN A 282 9.75 32.83 16.58
C GLN A 282 8.78 33.33 17.68
N SER A 283 7.48 33.07 17.51
CA SER A 283 6.42 33.50 18.43
C SER A 283 6.34 32.60 19.66
N GLU A 284 6.18 33.19 20.85
CA GLU A 284 5.97 32.45 22.10
C GLU A 284 4.69 31.61 22.06
N ASN A 285 3.62 32.12 21.47
CA ASN A 285 2.36 31.40 21.31
C ASN A 285 2.55 30.15 20.42
N ASN A 286 3.28 30.25 19.30
CA ASN A 286 3.57 29.11 18.44
C ASN A 286 4.43 28.08 19.19
N ARG A 287 5.43 28.52 19.96
CA ARG A 287 6.26 27.62 20.79
C ARG A 287 5.44 26.88 21.81
N ALA A 288 4.53 27.56 22.53
CA ALA A 288 3.63 26.93 23.47
C ALA A 288 2.69 25.90 22.79
N THR A 289 2.15 26.26 21.64
CA THR A 289 1.30 25.38 20.82
C THR A 289 2.05 24.12 20.41
N TYR A 290 3.23 24.23 19.81
CA TYR A 290 4.01 23.06 19.38
C TYR A 290 4.53 22.22 20.54
N THR A 291 4.80 22.82 21.70
CA THR A 291 5.15 22.08 22.92
C THR A 291 3.98 21.20 23.38
N ASN A 292 2.76 21.73 23.38
CA ASN A 292 1.56 20.95 23.73
C ASN A 292 1.28 19.83 22.72
N ILE A 293 1.43 20.12 21.41
CA ILE A 293 1.31 19.13 20.34
C ILE A 293 2.32 17.99 20.56
N LEU A 294 3.59 18.31 20.83
CA LEU A 294 4.63 17.31 21.07
C LEU A 294 4.30 16.40 22.25
N THR A 295 3.79 16.95 23.35
CA THR A 295 3.38 16.15 24.52
C THR A 295 2.30 15.15 24.12
N ASN A 296 1.24 15.62 23.46
CA ASN A 296 0.15 14.75 23.01
C ASN A 296 0.61 13.71 22.00
N GLN A 297 1.49 14.08 21.07
CA GLN A 297 2.04 13.17 20.07
C GLN A 297 2.85 12.04 20.73
N LYS A 298 3.70 12.35 21.70
CA LYS A 298 4.49 11.35 22.43
C LYS A 298 3.61 10.36 23.20
N ASP A 299 2.54 10.83 23.83
CA ASP A 299 1.56 9.98 24.53
C ASP A 299 0.77 9.11 23.55
N THR A 300 0.35 9.67 22.43
CA THR A 300 -0.38 8.95 21.38
C THR A 300 0.49 7.86 20.74
N VAL A 301 1.73 8.18 20.36
CA VAL A 301 2.70 7.21 19.81
C VAL A 301 2.95 6.08 20.82
N SER A 302 3.15 6.42 22.12
CA SER A 302 3.35 5.43 23.18
C SER A 302 2.17 4.46 23.28
N THR A 303 0.95 4.98 23.20
CA THR A 303 -0.29 4.19 23.26
C THR A 303 -0.42 3.31 22.01
N ASN A 304 -0.14 3.86 20.84
CA ASN A 304 -0.27 3.13 19.57
C ASN A 304 0.77 2.00 19.44
N VAL A 305 1.99 2.20 19.91
CA VAL A 305 3.00 1.12 19.96
C VAL A 305 2.58 0.01 20.91
N LYS A 306 2.03 0.34 22.11
CA LYS A 306 1.48 -0.67 23.03
C LYS A 306 0.33 -1.45 22.39
N ASN A 307 -0.58 -0.76 21.70
CA ASN A 307 -1.70 -1.39 21.00
C ASN A 307 -1.22 -2.31 19.89
N ALA A 308 -0.23 -1.88 19.09
CA ALA A 308 0.37 -2.70 18.05
C ALA A 308 1.05 -3.96 18.64
N TYR A 309 1.76 -3.83 19.77
CA TYR A 309 2.31 -4.98 20.48
C TYR A 309 1.25 -5.94 20.97
N ASN A 310 0.19 -5.44 21.62
CA ASN A 310 -0.92 -6.28 22.07
C ASN A 310 -1.58 -7.03 20.89
N SER A 311 -1.74 -6.36 19.76
CA SER A 311 -2.26 -6.99 18.53
C SER A 311 -1.33 -8.08 18.01
N LEU A 312 -0.01 -7.87 18.08
CA LEU A 312 0.98 -8.88 17.71
C LEU A 312 0.94 -10.10 18.63
N VAL A 313 0.81 -9.91 19.93
CA VAL A 313 0.67 -11.02 20.90
C VAL A 313 -0.61 -11.82 20.64
N LEU A 314 -1.75 -11.14 20.45
CA LEU A 314 -3.01 -11.80 20.11
C LEU A 314 -2.94 -12.58 18.79
N ALA A 315 -2.28 -12.02 17.79
CA ALA A 315 -2.10 -12.71 16.50
C ALA A 315 -1.17 -13.92 16.62
N LYS A 316 -0.11 -13.84 17.46
CA LYS A 316 0.73 -14.99 17.82
C LYS A 316 -0.09 -16.11 18.45
N ASP A 317 -0.85 -15.79 19.50
CA ASP A 317 -1.66 -16.79 20.22
C ASP A 317 -2.70 -17.43 19.31
N SER A 318 -3.33 -16.65 18.42
CA SER A 318 -4.25 -17.13 17.39
C SER A 318 -3.58 -18.09 16.40
N TYR A 319 -2.36 -17.79 15.98
CA TYR A 319 -1.60 -18.66 15.10
C TYR A 319 -1.22 -19.97 15.78
N GLU A 320 -0.76 -19.95 17.03
CA GLU A 320 -0.42 -21.15 17.81
C GLU A 320 -1.66 -22.03 18.07
N GLN A 321 -2.82 -21.43 18.34
CA GLN A 321 -4.10 -22.13 18.46
C GLN A 321 -4.52 -22.76 17.13
N ALA A 322 -4.44 -22.04 16.02
CA ALA A 322 -4.77 -22.54 14.69
C ALA A 322 -3.86 -23.70 14.29
N LYS A 323 -2.57 -23.63 14.62
CA LYS A 323 -1.59 -24.70 14.42
C LYS A 323 -2.00 -25.98 15.13
N THR A 324 -2.34 -25.89 16.42
CA THR A 324 -2.81 -27.03 17.23
C THR A 324 -4.09 -27.63 16.66
N SER A 325 -5.03 -26.78 16.21
CA SER A 325 -6.29 -27.21 15.60
C SER A 325 -6.07 -27.92 14.27
N TYR A 326 -5.14 -27.47 13.46
CA TYR A 326 -4.78 -28.10 12.20
C TYR A 326 -4.10 -29.47 12.43
N GLU A 327 -3.17 -29.57 13.36
CA GLU A 327 -2.51 -30.85 13.73
C GLU A 327 -3.53 -31.89 14.22
N LEU A 328 -4.58 -31.48 14.96
CA LEU A 328 -5.67 -32.34 15.37
C LEU A 328 -6.50 -32.80 14.15
N ALA A 329 -6.89 -31.86 13.28
CA ALA A 329 -7.67 -32.13 12.09
C ALA A 329 -6.96 -33.09 11.13
N GLU A 330 -5.64 -33.01 10.99
CA GLU A 330 -4.83 -33.97 10.21
C GLU A 330 -4.86 -35.37 10.80
N LYS A 331 -4.73 -35.51 12.12
CA LYS A 331 -4.84 -36.80 12.81
C LYS A 331 -6.24 -37.43 12.64
N GLU A 332 -7.28 -36.61 12.74
CA GLU A 332 -8.66 -37.05 12.55
C GLU A 332 -8.94 -37.48 11.10
N ARG A 333 -8.42 -36.73 10.12
CA ARG A 333 -8.49 -37.09 8.70
C ARG A 333 -7.77 -38.43 8.43
N ALA A 334 -6.56 -38.61 8.95
CA ALA A 334 -5.80 -39.84 8.80
C ALA A 334 -6.52 -41.03 9.45
N ALA A 335 -7.10 -40.84 10.64
CA ALA A 335 -7.93 -41.88 11.30
C ALA A 335 -9.19 -42.20 10.50
N ALA A 336 -9.84 -41.20 9.89
CA ALA A 336 -11.00 -41.41 9.04
C ALA A 336 -10.65 -42.17 7.75
N GLU A 337 -9.48 -41.93 7.15
CA GLU A 337 -8.96 -42.63 5.99
C GLU A 337 -8.79 -44.16 6.29
N LEU A 338 -8.22 -44.51 7.43
CA LEU A 338 -8.09 -45.88 7.89
C LEU A 338 -9.47 -46.55 8.13
N ARG A 339 -10.43 -45.80 8.71
CA ARG A 339 -11.80 -46.29 8.92
C ARG A 339 -12.55 -46.48 7.60
N LEU A 340 -12.32 -45.61 6.61
CA LEU A 340 -12.89 -45.76 5.28
C LEU A 340 -12.36 -47.02 4.59
N SER A 341 -11.03 -47.26 4.64
CA SER A 341 -10.38 -48.43 4.06
C SER A 341 -10.85 -49.74 4.73
N ALA A 342 -11.13 -49.69 6.04
CA ALA A 342 -11.72 -50.79 6.80
C ALA A 342 -13.25 -50.96 6.59
N GLY A 343 -13.88 -50.09 5.78
CA GLY A 343 -15.31 -50.14 5.50
C GLY A 343 -16.22 -49.74 6.67
N THR A 344 -15.66 -49.13 7.73
CA THR A 344 -16.40 -48.77 8.96
C THR A 344 -17.08 -47.41 8.89
N ILE A 345 -16.72 -46.56 7.91
CA ILE A 345 -17.39 -45.31 7.62
C ILE A 345 -17.70 -45.17 6.13
N THR A 346 -18.62 -44.28 5.79
CA THR A 346 -19.00 -44.00 4.41
C THR A 346 -18.04 -43.01 3.75
N LYS A 347 -17.96 -43.02 2.41
CA LYS A 347 -17.25 -41.98 1.64
C LYS A 347 -17.69 -40.56 2.00
N LYS A 348 -19.01 -40.37 2.26
CA LYS A 348 -19.57 -39.08 2.67
C LYS A 348 -19.01 -38.62 4.03
N THR A 349 -18.87 -39.58 4.98
CA THR A 349 -18.29 -39.25 6.30
C THR A 349 -16.82 -38.89 6.19
N TYR A 350 -16.05 -39.57 5.35
CA TYR A 350 -14.66 -39.25 5.07
C TYR A 350 -14.54 -37.88 4.41
N ALA A 351 -15.32 -37.57 3.37
CA ALA A 351 -15.30 -36.28 2.70
C ALA A 351 -15.56 -35.09 3.65
N LYS A 352 -16.44 -35.28 4.65
CA LYS A 352 -16.65 -34.26 5.70
C LYS A 352 -15.38 -34.01 6.52
N GLN A 353 -14.65 -35.06 6.86
CA GLN A 353 -13.42 -34.95 7.64
C GLN A 353 -12.28 -34.31 6.81
N GLU A 354 -12.24 -34.64 5.53
CA GLU A 354 -11.33 -34.03 4.56
C GLU A 354 -11.56 -32.51 4.43
N SER A 355 -12.84 -32.11 4.26
CA SER A 355 -13.20 -30.70 4.23
C SER A 355 -12.94 -29.98 5.55
N ALA A 356 -13.12 -30.63 6.70
CA ALA A 356 -12.78 -30.08 8.01
C ALA A 356 -11.26 -29.84 8.13
N CYS A 357 -10.44 -30.78 7.65
CA CYS A 357 -9.00 -30.65 7.61
C CYS A 357 -8.54 -29.49 6.66
N LEU A 358 -9.18 -29.39 5.49
CA LEU A 358 -8.92 -28.26 4.56
C LEU A 358 -9.28 -26.91 5.20
N SER A 359 -10.42 -26.82 5.87
CA SER A 359 -10.82 -25.60 6.61
C SER A 359 -9.82 -25.25 7.71
N ALA A 360 -9.33 -26.24 8.46
CA ALA A 360 -8.30 -26.02 9.48
C ALA A 360 -6.96 -25.55 8.86
N LYS A 361 -6.57 -26.11 7.71
CA LYS A 361 -5.41 -25.67 6.92
C LYS A 361 -5.55 -24.21 6.47
N THR A 362 -6.70 -23.82 5.95
CA THR A 362 -6.95 -22.42 5.57
C THR A 362 -6.93 -21.50 6.80
N SER A 363 -7.42 -21.96 7.95
CA SER A 363 -7.41 -21.21 9.20
C SER A 363 -5.98 -20.94 9.71
N ILE A 364 -5.07 -21.94 9.66
CA ILE A 364 -3.68 -21.73 10.06
C ILE A 364 -2.97 -20.78 9.10
N GLU A 365 -3.17 -20.90 7.78
CA GLU A 365 -2.59 -19.95 6.81
C GLU A 365 -3.13 -18.54 7.04
N SER A 366 -4.42 -18.37 7.29
CA SER A 366 -5.00 -17.06 7.62
C SER A 366 -4.44 -16.48 8.91
N ALA A 367 -4.27 -17.29 9.95
CA ALA A 367 -3.68 -16.86 11.21
C ALA A 367 -2.19 -16.49 11.06
N LYS A 368 -1.44 -17.25 10.25
CA LYS A 368 -0.06 -16.93 9.85
C LYS A 368 0.05 -15.55 9.18
N LEU A 369 -0.81 -15.28 8.21
CA LEU A 369 -0.85 -14.01 7.49
C LEU A 369 -1.29 -12.85 8.39
N SER A 370 -2.21 -13.10 9.31
CA SER A 370 -2.61 -12.13 10.34
C SER A 370 -1.45 -11.80 11.29
N PHE A 371 -0.67 -12.79 11.69
CA PHE A 371 0.54 -12.58 12.49
C PHE A 371 1.58 -11.72 11.72
N LEU A 372 1.85 -12.03 10.45
CA LEU A 372 2.76 -11.22 9.62
C LEU A 372 2.28 -9.77 9.50
N THR A 373 0.97 -9.57 9.32
CA THR A 373 0.38 -8.22 9.25
C THR A 373 0.55 -7.45 10.56
N ALA A 374 0.32 -8.10 11.70
CA ALA A 374 0.50 -7.51 13.01
C ALA A 374 1.99 -7.20 13.28
N LYS A 375 2.90 -8.11 12.89
CA LYS A 375 4.35 -7.92 13.00
C LYS A 375 4.81 -6.72 12.19
N ILE A 376 4.43 -6.61 10.93
CA ILE A 376 4.74 -5.46 10.07
C ILE A 376 4.20 -4.16 10.69
N SER A 377 2.97 -4.19 11.20
CA SER A 377 2.37 -3.01 11.82
C SER A 377 3.14 -2.56 13.06
N TYR A 378 3.61 -3.52 13.88
CA TYR A 378 4.45 -3.24 15.03
C TYR A 378 5.83 -2.70 14.63
N ASP A 379 6.50 -3.38 13.71
CA ASP A 379 7.85 -2.99 13.25
C ASP A 379 7.85 -1.56 12.67
N TRP A 380 6.86 -1.22 11.83
CA TRP A 380 6.73 0.12 11.28
C TRP A 380 6.31 1.16 12.33
N ALA A 381 5.53 0.77 13.33
CA ALA A 381 5.23 1.67 14.46
C ALA A 381 6.52 2.05 15.21
N VAL A 382 7.39 1.08 15.48
CA VAL A 382 8.71 1.30 16.10
C VAL A 382 9.66 2.06 15.17
N ALA A 383 9.59 1.81 13.86
CA ALA A 383 10.39 2.51 12.84
C ALA A 383 9.95 3.97 12.60
N GLY A 384 8.86 4.44 13.23
CA GLY A 384 8.45 5.84 13.18
C GLY A 384 7.14 6.13 12.48
N LEU A 385 6.39 5.11 12.04
CA LEU A 385 5.07 5.26 11.41
C LEU A 385 3.89 5.07 12.39
N ALA A 386 4.13 4.98 13.70
CA ALA A 386 3.02 5.04 14.66
C ALA A 386 2.27 6.36 14.49
N SER A 387 0.91 6.31 14.42
CA SER A 387 0.13 7.54 14.39
C SER A 387 0.44 8.41 15.62
N ALA A 388 0.56 9.69 15.40
CA ALA A 388 0.79 10.71 16.42
C ALA A 388 -0.42 11.65 16.59
N SER A 389 -1.52 11.34 15.92
CA SER A 389 -2.80 12.06 15.97
C SER A 389 -3.96 11.11 16.23
#